data_8edf0a8a73db1b6b428cd532a671b2bd
#
_entry.id   8edf0a8a73db1b6b428cd532a671b2bd
#
_cell.length_a   1.000
_cell.length_b   1.000
_cell.length_c   1.000
_cell.angle_alpha   90.00
_cell.angle_beta   90.00
_cell.angle_gamma   90.00
#
_symmetry.space_group_name_H-M   'P 1'
#
loop_
_entity.id
_entity.type
_entity.pdbx_description
1 polymer ?
#
loop_
_entity_poly.entity_id
_entity_poly.type
_entity_poly.pdbx_seq_one_letter_code
_entity_poly.pdbx_strand_id
1 'polypeptide(L)'
;MAWLFLALGSAFANSIQAALNKHIVSLGRFSKFSVTFWSSLVASALLLIAAIIHGIPSVDRQFWVAIAITAAINSFTYPMMLRAYQLSEFSSVYSITLMTPMFAIITSAIILGELTGGLGILGVLMTVVGLWFVSSDTRKPIVQPETISQGSINRGILLALGVAMLWSISTNYDKIAAQHSSPFFAPAVSSAAVALLCGIYLAIRKKANFSYEAKAFGSAAFISILSLGAVIAISSVFFNFALLAGPATYVLSIKRLGILFGVLWAWLFFKEKNLGKKFLGIVIALAGIIAIVLS
;
A
#
# COMPACT_ATOMS: atom_id res chain seq x y z
N MET A 1 -2.14 9.60 -20.71
CA MET A 1 -2.97 8.35 -20.62
C MET A 1 -2.18 7.14 -20.12
N ALA A 2 -0.87 7.00 -20.47
CA ALA A 2 -0.05 5.85 -20.02
C ALA A 2 -0.01 5.66 -18.48
N TRP A 3 0.06 6.75 -17.71
CA TRP A 3 0.07 6.70 -16.25
C TRP A 3 -1.16 6.01 -15.63
N LEU A 4 -2.33 6.09 -16.30
CA LEU A 4 -3.56 5.45 -15.85
C LEU A 4 -3.43 3.92 -15.85
N PHE A 5 -2.92 3.35 -16.95
CA PHE A 5 -2.71 1.90 -17.05
C PHE A 5 -1.66 1.40 -16.06
N LEU A 6 -0.61 2.19 -15.85
CA LEU A 6 0.42 1.89 -14.84
C LEU A 6 -0.16 1.94 -13.42
N ALA A 7 -0.96 2.95 -13.11
CA ALA A 7 -1.65 3.05 -11.82
C ALA A 7 -2.65 1.90 -11.60
N LEU A 8 -3.36 1.45 -12.65
CA LEU A 8 -4.23 0.27 -12.59
C LEU A 8 -3.43 -1.02 -12.36
N GLY A 9 -2.28 -1.18 -13.02
CA GLY A 9 -1.36 -2.30 -12.77
C GLY A 9 -0.89 -2.34 -11.31
N SER A 10 -0.53 -1.17 -10.75
CA SER A 10 -0.22 -1.04 -9.33
C SER A 10 -1.43 -1.37 -8.43
N ALA A 11 -2.64 -0.94 -8.80
CA ALA A 11 -3.87 -1.24 -8.07
C ALA A 11 -4.15 -2.75 -8.02
N PHE A 12 -3.98 -3.45 -9.13
CA PHE A 12 -4.12 -4.90 -9.21
C PHE A 12 -3.10 -5.61 -8.31
N ALA A 13 -1.80 -5.28 -8.43
CA ALA A 13 -0.76 -5.83 -7.57
C ALA A 13 -1.01 -5.52 -6.09
N ASN A 14 -1.50 -4.31 -5.77
CA ASN A 14 -1.86 -3.93 -4.41
C ASN A 14 -3.03 -4.76 -3.83
N SER A 15 -3.97 -5.23 -4.66
CA SER A 15 -5.04 -6.12 -4.23
C SER A 15 -4.50 -7.49 -3.77
N ILE A 16 -3.53 -8.03 -4.51
CA ILE A 16 -2.84 -9.29 -4.15
C ILE A 16 -2.00 -9.08 -2.88
N GLN A 17 -1.30 -7.95 -2.77
CA GLN A 17 -0.54 -7.60 -1.56
C GLN A 17 -1.43 -7.55 -0.32
N ALA A 18 -2.63 -6.96 -0.42
CA ALA A 18 -3.59 -6.91 0.68
C ALA A 18 -4.07 -8.31 1.10
N ALA A 19 -4.36 -9.19 0.14
CA ALA A 19 -4.74 -10.58 0.41
C ALA A 19 -3.61 -11.37 1.09
N LEU A 20 -2.36 -11.23 0.62
CA LEU A 20 -1.19 -11.87 1.23
C LEU A 20 -0.95 -11.36 2.65
N ASN A 21 -1.05 -10.05 2.89
CA ASN A 21 -0.93 -9.47 4.22
C ASN A 21 -1.96 -10.05 5.19
N LYS A 22 -3.22 -10.17 4.78
CA LYS A 22 -4.28 -10.79 5.58
C LYS A 22 -3.94 -12.25 5.90
N HIS A 23 -3.52 -13.01 4.90
CA HIS A 23 -3.14 -14.41 5.08
C HIS A 23 -1.97 -14.55 6.06
N ILE A 24 -0.89 -13.77 5.90
CA ILE A 24 0.30 -13.84 6.77
C ILE A 24 -0.05 -13.46 8.21
N VAL A 25 -0.89 -12.43 8.39
CA VAL A 25 -1.36 -12.00 9.72
C VAL A 25 -2.19 -13.09 10.39
N SER A 26 -3.04 -13.82 9.65
CA SER A 26 -3.85 -14.91 10.20
C SER A 26 -3.03 -16.10 10.65
N LEU A 27 -1.85 -16.34 10.06
CA LEU A 27 -0.95 -17.41 10.47
C LEU A 27 -0.30 -17.16 11.86
N GLY A 28 -0.19 -15.91 12.30
CA GLY A 28 0.32 -15.54 13.63
C GLY A 28 1.76 -15.92 13.95
N ARG A 29 2.53 -16.45 12.96
CA ARG A 29 3.84 -17.06 13.17
C ARG A 29 5.00 -16.07 13.23
N PHE A 30 4.86 -14.90 12.58
CA PHE A 30 5.92 -13.91 12.46
C PHE A 30 5.55 -12.60 13.13
N SER A 31 6.55 -11.90 13.66
CA SER A 31 6.34 -10.53 14.13
C SER A 31 6.08 -9.59 12.94
N LYS A 32 5.35 -8.49 13.17
CA LYS A 32 5.05 -7.53 12.10
C LYS A 32 6.31 -6.92 11.50
N PHE A 33 7.29 -6.67 12.33
CA PHE A 33 8.58 -6.16 11.89
C PHE A 33 9.38 -7.20 11.11
N SER A 34 9.29 -8.50 11.47
CA SER A 34 9.91 -9.58 10.69
C SER A 34 9.26 -9.72 9.31
N VAL A 35 7.92 -9.66 9.24
CA VAL A 35 7.21 -9.68 7.94
C VAL A 35 7.66 -8.52 7.07
N THR A 36 7.71 -7.29 7.63
CA THR A 36 8.16 -6.10 6.90
C THR A 36 9.62 -6.21 6.48
N PHE A 37 10.50 -6.68 7.38
CA PHE A 37 11.92 -6.89 7.08
C PHE A 37 12.13 -7.81 5.89
N TRP A 38 11.62 -9.03 5.96
CA TRP A 38 11.83 -10.03 4.92
C TRP A 38 11.17 -9.67 3.60
N SER A 39 9.93 -9.16 3.61
CA SER A 39 9.25 -8.76 2.39
C SER A 39 9.91 -7.56 1.72
N SER A 40 10.39 -6.57 2.49
CA SER A 40 11.12 -5.43 1.95
C SER A 40 12.51 -5.83 1.44
N LEU A 41 13.19 -6.77 2.09
CA LEU A 41 14.48 -7.30 1.63
C LEU A 41 14.34 -8.00 0.29
N VAL A 42 13.33 -8.86 0.13
CA VAL A 42 13.03 -9.53 -1.15
C VAL A 42 12.66 -8.52 -2.23
N ALA A 43 11.78 -7.56 -1.91
CA ALA A 43 11.40 -6.51 -2.86
C ALA A 43 12.63 -5.71 -3.31
N SER A 44 13.49 -5.31 -2.37
CA SER A 44 14.73 -4.59 -2.68
C SER A 44 15.65 -5.41 -3.58
N ALA A 45 15.88 -6.69 -3.29
CA ALA A 45 16.75 -7.55 -4.10
C ALA A 45 16.25 -7.65 -5.55
N LEU A 46 14.95 -7.90 -5.75
CA LEU A 46 14.35 -7.97 -7.08
C LEU A 46 14.43 -6.65 -7.84
N LEU A 47 14.16 -5.54 -7.16
CA LEU A 47 14.22 -4.20 -7.74
C LEU A 47 15.66 -3.76 -8.06
N LEU A 48 16.65 -4.14 -7.23
CA LEU A 48 18.06 -3.90 -7.51
C LEU A 48 18.54 -4.66 -8.74
N ILE A 49 18.13 -5.93 -8.89
CA ILE A 49 18.41 -6.70 -10.11
C ILE A 49 17.84 -5.97 -11.34
N ALA A 50 16.59 -5.52 -11.26
CA ALA A 50 15.98 -4.75 -12.35
C ALA A 50 16.72 -3.43 -12.60
N ALA A 51 17.13 -2.71 -11.56
CA ALA A 51 17.89 -1.46 -11.69
C ALA A 51 19.27 -1.68 -12.32
N ILE A 52 19.95 -2.77 -11.99
CA ILE A 52 21.25 -3.12 -12.59
C ILE A 52 21.10 -3.41 -14.10
N ILE A 53 20.05 -4.15 -14.48
CA ILE A 53 19.76 -4.48 -15.88
C ILE A 53 19.46 -3.21 -16.71
N HIS A 54 18.74 -2.24 -16.13
CA HIS A 54 18.36 -1.00 -16.84
C HIS A 54 19.36 0.15 -16.69
N GLY A 55 20.41 -0.06 -15.90
CA GLY A 55 21.44 0.92 -15.58
C GLY A 55 21.19 1.63 -14.25
N ILE A 56 22.23 1.73 -13.44
CA ILE A 56 22.20 2.46 -12.14
C ILE A 56 22.24 3.96 -12.45
N PRO A 57 21.24 4.75 -12.03
CA PRO A 57 21.23 6.19 -12.28
C PRO A 57 22.23 6.93 -11.39
N SER A 58 22.67 8.10 -11.83
CA SER A 58 23.28 9.08 -10.94
C SER A 58 22.22 9.64 -10.00
N VAL A 59 22.55 9.80 -8.73
CA VAL A 59 21.64 10.32 -7.70
C VAL A 59 22.23 11.56 -7.04
N ASP A 60 21.38 12.46 -6.62
CA ASP A 60 21.72 13.72 -5.99
C ASP A 60 21.30 13.76 -4.50
N ARG A 61 21.49 14.91 -3.86
CA ARG A 61 21.10 15.13 -2.47
C ARG A 61 19.59 14.99 -2.25
N GLN A 62 18.76 15.41 -3.21
CA GLN A 62 17.29 15.37 -3.07
C GLN A 62 16.79 13.92 -3.03
N PHE A 63 17.41 13.05 -3.83
CA PHE A 63 17.14 11.61 -3.78
C PHE A 63 17.34 11.05 -2.36
N TRP A 64 18.51 11.32 -1.75
CA TRP A 64 18.82 10.77 -0.41
C TRP A 64 17.89 11.31 0.68
N VAL A 65 17.54 12.59 0.64
CA VAL A 65 16.55 13.17 1.56
C VAL A 65 15.19 12.52 1.39
N ALA A 66 14.74 12.35 0.15
CA ALA A 66 13.45 11.71 -0.15
C ALA A 66 13.44 10.25 0.33
N ILE A 67 14.48 9.48 0.06
CA ILE A 67 14.63 8.10 0.55
C ILE A 67 14.62 8.04 2.08
N ALA A 68 15.34 8.91 2.77
CA ALA A 68 15.38 8.91 4.23
C ALA A 68 13.98 9.13 4.82
N ILE A 69 13.22 10.08 4.27
CA ILE A 69 11.87 10.41 4.75
C ILE A 69 10.89 9.27 4.44
N THR A 70 10.85 8.79 3.19
CA THR A 70 9.91 7.72 2.80
C THR A 70 10.23 6.42 3.52
N ALA A 71 11.50 6.04 3.68
CA ALA A 71 11.91 4.85 4.39
C ALA A 71 11.58 4.93 5.89
N ALA A 72 11.83 6.08 6.53
CA ALA A 72 11.43 6.30 7.92
C ALA A 72 9.91 6.13 8.08
N ILE A 73 9.10 6.80 7.26
CA ILE A 73 7.64 6.68 7.31
C ILE A 73 7.22 5.22 7.11
N ASN A 74 7.73 4.54 6.07
CA ASN A 74 7.30 3.20 5.72
C ASN A 74 7.75 2.14 6.72
N SER A 75 8.88 2.33 7.41
CA SER A 75 9.35 1.42 8.48
C SER A 75 8.40 1.39 9.69
N PHE A 76 7.61 2.46 9.91
CA PHE A 76 6.57 2.51 10.93
C PHE A 76 5.20 2.12 10.37
N THR A 77 4.84 2.63 9.20
CA THR A 77 3.47 2.47 8.67
C THR A 77 3.16 1.04 8.26
N TYR A 78 4.12 0.28 7.71
CA TYR A 78 3.87 -1.13 7.37
C TYR A 78 3.58 -2.00 8.59
N PRO A 79 4.40 -2.00 9.66
CA PRO A 79 4.05 -2.71 10.89
C PRO A 79 2.77 -2.18 11.57
N MET A 80 2.50 -0.86 11.50
CA MET A 80 1.26 -0.26 12.02
C MET A 80 0.04 -0.78 11.27
N MET A 81 0.11 -0.91 9.95
CA MET A 81 -0.97 -1.44 9.12
C MET A 81 -1.25 -2.92 9.45
N LEU A 82 -0.21 -3.74 9.58
CA LEU A 82 -0.36 -5.12 10.04
C LEU A 82 -0.97 -5.20 11.45
N ARG A 83 -0.65 -4.24 12.32
CA ARG A 83 -1.27 -4.14 13.65
C ARG A 83 -2.73 -3.73 13.58
N ALA A 84 -3.08 -2.78 12.71
CA ALA A 84 -4.46 -2.38 12.50
C ALA A 84 -5.32 -3.57 12.05
N TYR A 85 -4.84 -4.40 11.13
CA TYR A 85 -5.52 -5.64 10.70
C TYR A 85 -5.68 -6.69 11.79
N GLN A 86 -4.86 -6.66 12.85
CA GLN A 86 -5.01 -7.55 14.01
C GLN A 86 -6.04 -7.03 15.02
N LEU A 87 -6.21 -5.70 15.10
CA LEU A 87 -7.06 -5.05 16.11
C LEU A 87 -8.48 -4.81 15.62
N SER A 88 -8.68 -4.77 14.30
CA SER A 88 -9.96 -4.44 13.68
C SER A 88 -10.22 -5.31 12.46
N GLU A 89 -11.46 -5.32 12.01
CA GLU A 89 -11.85 -6.01 10.79
C GLU A 89 -11.09 -5.47 9.58
N PHE A 90 -10.70 -6.36 8.70
CA PHE A 90 -9.96 -6.02 7.49
C PHE A 90 -10.68 -4.95 6.65
N SER A 91 -12.00 -5.11 6.45
CA SER A 91 -12.83 -4.18 5.69
C SER A 91 -12.81 -2.78 6.27
N SER A 92 -12.97 -2.66 7.61
CA SER A 92 -12.96 -1.36 8.30
C SER A 92 -11.60 -0.65 8.18
N VAL A 93 -10.51 -1.38 8.44
CA VAL A 93 -9.14 -0.85 8.31
C VAL A 93 -8.84 -0.44 6.88
N TYR A 94 -9.18 -1.30 5.90
CA TYR A 94 -8.93 -1.02 4.50
C TYR A 94 -9.72 0.19 3.99
N SER A 95 -11.00 0.32 4.41
CA SER A 95 -11.84 1.47 4.06
C SER A 95 -11.24 2.81 4.49
N ILE A 96 -10.63 2.85 5.68
CA ILE A 96 -9.98 4.08 6.17
C ILE A 96 -8.77 4.44 5.29
N THR A 97 -8.02 3.46 4.79
CA THR A 97 -6.89 3.76 3.90
C THR A 97 -7.31 4.36 2.56
N LEU A 98 -8.59 4.21 2.16
CA LEU A 98 -9.13 4.89 0.98
C LEU A 98 -9.14 6.42 1.12
N MET A 99 -8.99 6.96 2.33
CA MET A 99 -8.87 8.40 2.56
C MET A 99 -7.48 8.96 2.17
N THR A 100 -6.48 8.13 1.88
CA THR A 100 -5.13 8.58 1.50
C THR A 100 -5.12 9.62 0.37
N PRO A 101 -5.88 9.48 -0.74
CA PRO A 101 -5.91 10.49 -1.79
C PRO A 101 -6.49 11.84 -1.35
N MET A 102 -7.39 11.86 -0.36
CA MET A 102 -7.91 13.12 0.20
C MET A 102 -6.80 13.88 0.93
N PHE A 103 -5.99 13.19 1.73
CA PHE A 103 -4.81 13.79 2.35
C PHE A 103 -3.77 14.20 1.31
N ALA A 104 -3.65 13.46 0.20
CA ALA A 104 -2.71 13.77 -0.87
C ALA A 104 -3.04 15.06 -1.62
N ILE A 105 -4.29 15.50 -1.68
CA ILE A 105 -4.63 16.81 -2.24
C ILE A 105 -3.84 17.92 -1.54
N ILE A 106 -3.78 17.87 -0.21
CA ILE A 106 -3.08 18.86 0.62
C ILE A 106 -1.57 18.63 0.58
N THR A 107 -1.13 17.38 0.80
CA THR A 107 0.31 17.09 0.91
C THR A 107 1.04 17.23 -0.42
N SER A 108 0.42 16.92 -1.57
CA SER A 108 1.01 17.13 -2.89
C SER A 108 1.11 18.61 -3.24
N ALA A 109 0.11 19.42 -2.87
CA ALA A 109 0.17 20.86 -3.06
C ALA A 109 1.34 21.49 -2.28
N ILE A 110 1.56 21.05 -1.03
CA ILE A 110 2.61 21.60 -0.16
C ILE A 110 4.01 21.08 -0.56
N ILE A 111 4.15 19.79 -0.85
CA ILE A 111 5.46 19.14 -1.04
C ILE A 111 5.93 19.22 -2.49
N LEU A 112 5.02 19.02 -3.45
CA LEU A 112 5.34 18.94 -4.88
C LEU A 112 4.93 20.22 -5.65
N GLY A 113 4.12 21.11 -5.04
CA GLY A 113 3.50 22.21 -5.76
C GLY A 113 2.42 21.78 -6.76
N GLU A 114 1.96 20.53 -6.69
CA GLU A 114 0.93 19.97 -7.57
C GLU A 114 -0.46 20.41 -7.09
N LEU A 115 -1.02 21.41 -7.77
CA LEU A 115 -2.38 21.86 -7.49
C LEU A 115 -3.39 20.98 -8.22
N THR A 116 -4.28 20.37 -7.46
CA THR A 116 -5.40 19.60 -8.01
C THR A 116 -6.51 20.56 -8.42
N GLY A 117 -6.88 20.59 -9.69
CA GLY A 117 -7.99 21.42 -10.20
C GLY A 117 -9.34 21.03 -9.59
N GLY A 118 -10.34 21.92 -9.67
CA GLY A 118 -11.66 21.69 -9.06
C GLY A 118 -12.33 20.40 -9.55
N LEU A 119 -12.28 20.11 -10.84
CA LEU A 119 -12.79 18.86 -11.42
C LEU A 119 -12.02 17.63 -10.89
N GLY A 120 -10.69 17.76 -10.74
CA GLY A 120 -9.86 16.71 -10.16
C GLY A 120 -10.19 16.45 -8.68
N ILE A 121 -10.40 17.49 -7.88
CA ILE A 121 -10.86 17.36 -6.48
C ILE A 121 -12.19 16.61 -6.42
N LEU A 122 -13.17 17.01 -7.24
CA LEU A 122 -14.46 16.35 -7.33
C LEU A 122 -14.27 14.86 -7.69
N GLY A 123 -13.43 14.56 -8.68
CA GLY A 123 -13.13 13.20 -9.10
C GLY A 123 -12.49 12.35 -7.98
N VAL A 124 -11.54 12.90 -7.23
CA VAL A 124 -10.94 12.24 -6.06
C VAL A 124 -11.99 11.96 -4.99
N LEU A 125 -12.84 12.93 -4.66
CA LEU A 125 -13.91 12.76 -3.67
C LEU A 125 -14.92 11.70 -4.11
N MET A 126 -15.37 11.73 -5.37
CA MET A 126 -16.27 10.72 -5.93
C MET A 126 -15.64 9.32 -5.88
N THR A 127 -14.36 9.19 -6.24
CA THR A 127 -13.64 7.91 -6.16
C THR A 127 -13.62 7.37 -4.73
N VAL A 128 -13.29 8.22 -3.75
CA VAL A 128 -13.24 7.84 -2.33
C VAL A 128 -14.63 7.43 -1.82
N VAL A 129 -15.66 8.22 -2.12
CA VAL A 129 -17.05 7.92 -1.73
C VAL A 129 -17.53 6.62 -2.38
N GLY A 130 -17.30 6.44 -3.68
CA GLY A 130 -17.65 5.21 -4.39
C GLY A 130 -17.00 3.97 -3.77
N LEU A 131 -15.70 4.03 -3.50
CA LEU A 131 -14.96 2.94 -2.87
C LEU A 131 -15.40 2.71 -1.41
N TRP A 132 -15.79 3.76 -0.70
CA TRP A 132 -16.41 3.63 0.63
C TRP A 132 -17.69 2.80 0.57
N PHE A 133 -18.59 3.07 -0.39
CA PHE A 133 -19.81 2.27 -0.59
C PHE A 133 -19.49 0.81 -0.90
N VAL A 134 -18.51 0.54 -1.77
CA VAL A 134 -18.06 -0.83 -2.06
C VAL A 134 -17.57 -1.54 -0.80
N SER A 135 -16.84 -0.83 0.06
CA SER A 135 -16.22 -1.36 1.26
C SER A 135 -17.21 -1.56 2.42
N SER A 136 -18.21 -0.68 2.56
CA SER A 136 -19.14 -0.70 3.69
C SER A 136 -20.17 -1.84 3.65
N ASP A 137 -20.36 -2.49 2.50
CA ASP A 137 -21.33 -3.59 2.35
C ASP A 137 -20.77 -4.97 2.73
N THR A 138 -19.55 -5.06 3.21
CA THR A 138 -18.96 -6.30 3.75
C THR A 138 -19.49 -6.60 5.15
N ARG A 139 -20.82 -6.59 5.31
CA ARG A 139 -21.48 -6.93 6.57
C ARG A 139 -21.56 -8.44 6.71
N LYS A 140 -20.58 -9.04 7.22
CA LYS A 140 -20.48 -10.14 8.20
C LYS A 140 -19.04 -10.65 8.17
N PRO A 141 -18.31 -10.59 9.27
CA PRO A 141 -17.04 -11.27 9.37
C PRO A 141 -17.30 -12.77 9.27
N ILE A 142 -16.59 -13.45 8.37
CA ILE A 142 -16.66 -14.91 8.22
C ILE A 142 -16.14 -15.59 9.48
N VAL A 143 -15.38 -14.89 10.30
CA VAL A 143 -14.97 -15.29 11.66
C VAL A 143 -14.80 -14.02 12.50
N GLN A 144 -15.74 -13.72 13.41
CA GLN A 144 -15.43 -12.87 14.55
C GLN A 144 -14.69 -13.75 15.58
N PRO A 145 -13.47 -13.43 15.95
CA PRO A 145 -13.02 -13.86 17.28
C PRO A 145 -13.90 -13.12 18.29
N GLU A 146 -14.64 -13.84 19.08
CA GLU A 146 -15.55 -13.33 20.14
C GLU A 146 -14.87 -12.41 21.17
N THR A 147 -13.60 -12.09 20.98
CA THR A 147 -12.71 -11.42 21.94
C THR A 147 -12.25 -10.01 21.55
N ILE A 148 -12.68 -9.44 20.40
CA ILE A 148 -12.25 -8.09 20.04
C ILE A 148 -13.15 -7.05 20.72
N SER A 149 -12.60 -6.34 21.71
CA SER A 149 -13.32 -5.27 22.40
C SER A 149 -13.51 -4.04 21.48
N GLN A 150 -14.59 -3.27 21.71
CA GLN A 150 -14.86 -2.01 20.99
C GLN A 150 -13.66 -1.03 21.05
N GLY A 151 -12.94 -1.00 22.16
CA GLY A 151 -11.72 -0.19 22.31
C GLY A 151 -10.58 -0.63 21.39
N SER A 152 -10.46 -1.93 21.07
CA SER A 152 -9.50 -2.45 20.08
C SER A 152 -9.86 -2.04 18.66
N ILE A 153 -11.14 -2.11 18.31
CA ILE A 153 -11.65 -1.69 16.99
C ILE A 153 -11.32 -0.22 16.74
N ASN A 154 -11.62 0.65 17.71
CA ASN A 154 -11.33 2.08 17.60
C ASN A 154 -9.82 2.35 17.46
N ARG A 155 -8.96 1.62 18.18
CA ARG A 155 -7.49 1.74 18.04
C ARG A 155 -7.01 1.30 16.65
N GLY A 156 -7.55 0.23 16.09
CA GLY A 156 -7.19 -0.22 14.74
C GLY A 156 -7.58 0.79 13.66
N ILE A 157 -8.76 1.40 13.78
CA ILE A 157 -9.24 2.46 12.89
C ILE A 157 -8.33 3.70 12.99
N LEU A 158 -7.97 4.13 14.21
CA LEU A 158 -7.09 5.26 14.44
C LEU A 158 -5.68 5.03 13.85
N LEU A 159 -5.13 3.82 14.01
CA LEU A 159 -3.87 3.45 13.39
C LEU A 159 -3.96 3.51 11.85
N ALA A 160 -5.05 3.00 11.27
CA ALA A 160 -5.25 3.04 9.82
C ALA A 160 -5.36 4.49 9.28
N LEU A 161 -6.00 5.40 10.03
CA LEU A 161 -6.09 6.80 9.68
C LEU A 161 -4.70 7.47 9.69
N GLY A 162 -3.91 7.22 10.74
CA GLY A 162 -2.53 7.69 10.81
C GLY A 162 -1.67 7.15 9.67
N VAL A 163 -1.83 5.87 9.32
CA VAL A 163 -1.16 5.27 8.16
C VAL A 163 -1.58 5.95 6.85
N ALA A 164 -2.88 6.23 6.65
CA ALA A 164 -3.37 6.89 5.44
C ALA A 164 -2.77 8.28 5.26
N MET A 165 -2.68 9.05 6.35
CA MET A 165 -2.06 10.39 6.35
C MET A 165 -0.54 10.28 6.06
N LEU A 166 0.17 9.41 6.74
CA LEU A 166 1.62 9.23 6.53
C LEU A 166 1.95 8.71 5.12
N TRP A 167 1.13 7.82 4.56
CA TRP A 167 1.31 7.37 3.19
C TRP A 167 1.06 8.47 2.15
N SER A 168 0.20 9.44 2.42
CA SER A 168 0.04 10.59 1.53
C SER A 168 1.32 11.43 1.45
N ILE A 169 2.03 11.59 2.57
CA ILE A 169 3.32 12.27 2.64
C ILE A 169 4.41 11.42 1.94
N SER A 170 4.52 10.13 2.32
CA SER A 170 5.51 9.20 1.75
C SER A 170 5.44 9.16 0.23
N THR A 171 4.24 9.13 -0.36
CA THR A 171 4.06 9.08 -1.81
C THR A 171 4.66 10.29 -2.54
N ASN A 172 4.60 11.47 -1.95
CA ASN A 172 5.23 12.66 -2.54
C ASN A 172 6.76 12.53 -2.55
N TYR A 173 7.35 12.01 -1.48
CA TYR A 173 8.78 11.73 -1.44
C TYR A 173 9.18 10.53 -2.33
N ASP A 174 8.32 9.53 -2.50
CA ASP A 174 8.53 8.47 -3.49
C ASP A 174 8.62 9.05 -4.91
N LYS A 175 7.76 10.03 -5.24
CA LYS A 175 7.81 10.74 -6.52
C LYS A 175 9.11 11.53 -6.69
N ILE A 176 9.51 12.30 -5.68
CA ILE A 176 10.79 13.03 -5.69
C ILE A 176 11.96 12.05 -5.89
N ALA A 177 12.01 10.95 -5.13
CA ALA A 177 13.05 9.96 -5.26
C ALA A 177 13.11 9.34 -6.67
N ALA A 178 11.94 9.05 -7.27
CA ALA A 178 11.87 8.51 -8.63
C ALA A 178 12.31 9.54 -9.69
N GLN A 179 12.00 10.83 -9.52
CA GLN A 179 12.41 11.92 -10.40
C GLN A 179 13.93 12.16 -10.38
N HIS A 180 14.56 11.96 -9.22
CA HIS A 180 16.01 12.14 -9.00
C HIS A 180 16.81 10.84 -9.14
N SER A 181 16.20 9.78 -9.72
CA SER A 181 16.87 8.50 -9.99
C SER A 181 16.19 7.73 -11.13
N SER A 182 15.59 6.58 -10.82
CA SER A 182 14.80 5.80 -11.78
C SER A 182 13.65 5.09 -11.08
N PRO A 183 12.59 4.69 -11.82
CA PRO A 183 11.43 3.98 -11.25
C PRO A 183 11.76 2.56 -10.74
N PHE A 184 12.96 2.05 -11.01
CA PHE A 184 13.47 0.80 -10.46
C PHE A 184 14.36 1.05 -9.24
N PHE A 185 15.26 2.03 -9.33
CA PHE A 185 16.28 2.26 -8.30
C PHE A 185 15.70 2.93 -7.05
N ALA A 186 14.81 3.92 -7.20
CA ALA A 186 14.18 4.58 -6.06
C ALA A 186 13.46 3.59 -5.11
N PRO A 187 12.52 2.74 -5.60
CA PRO A 187 11.85 1.79 -4.71
C PRO A 187 12.78 0.67 -4.23
N ALA A 188 13.87 0.34 -4.96
CA ALA A 188 14.87 -0.60 -4.51
C ALA A 188 15.57 -0.12 -3.25
N VAL A 189 16.11 1.12 -3.30
CA VAL A 189 16.84 1.73 -2.18
C VAL A 189 15.89 2.03 -1.02
N SER A 190 14.66 2.50 -1.29
CA SER A 190 13.64 2.70 -0.26
C SER A 190 13.31 1.40 0.47
N SER A 191 13.08 0.31 -0.27
CA SER A 191 12.81 -1.01 0.34
C SER A 191 14.01 -1.54 1.13
N ALA A 192 15.25 -1.34 0.65
CA ALA A 192 16.47 -1.68 1.38
C ALA A 192 16.57 -0.92 2.71
N ALA A 193 16.28 0.39 2.68
CA ALA A 193 16.31 1.24 3.86
C ALA A 193 15.22 0.84 4.88
N VAL A 194 14.01 0.50 4.42
CA VAL A 194 12.94 -0.04 5.28
C VAL A 194 13.38 -1.36 5.91
N ALA A 195 13.95 -2.27 5.13
CA ALA A 195 14.48 -3.53 5.65
C ALA A 195 15.57 -3.29 6.70
N LEU A 196 16.52 -2.39 6.42
CA LEU A 196 17.59 -2.04 7.36
C LEU A 196 17.02 -1.50 8.68
N LEU A 197 16.10 -0.53 8.63
CA LEU A 197 15.51 0.07 9.83
C LEU A 197 14.71 -0.96 10.65
N CYS A 198 13.91 -1.81 9.99
CA CYS A 198 13.20 -2.89 10.66
C CYS A 198 14.17 -3.94 11.24
N GLY A 199 15.25 -4.27 10.53
CA GLY A 199 16.29 -5.19 10.99
C GLY A 199 17.02 -4.66 12.23
N ILE A 200 17.42 -3.38 12.24
CA ILE A 200 18.01 -2.70 13.41
C ILE A 200 17.04 -2.76 14.60
N TYR A 201 15.76 -2.43 14.39
CA TYR A 201 14.76 -2.51 15.46
C TYR A 201 14.63 -3.92 16.04
N LEU A 202 14.62 -4.95 15.20
CA LEU A 202 14.54 -6.34 15.63
C LEU A 202 15.80 -6.76 16.42
N ALA A 203 16.98 -6.34 15.98
CA ALA A 203 18.24 -6.64 16.66
C ALA A 203 18.30 -5.98 18.04
N ILE A 204 17.99 -4.67 18.16
CA ILE A 204 17.99 -3.93 19.43
C ILE A 204 16.99 -4.52 20.43
N ARG A 205 15.80 -4.87 19.97
CA ARG A 205 14.75 -5.40 20.84
C ARG A 205 14.91 -6.89 21.17
N LYS A 206 15.96 -7.55 20.67
CA LYS A 206 16.20 -9.01 20.78
C LYS A 206 14.94 -9.83 20.41
N LYS A 207 14.10 -9.28 19.53
CA LYS A 207 12.85 -9.90 19.06
C LYS A 207 13.03 -10.70 17.77
N ALA A 208 14.21 -10.64 17.16
CA ALA A 208 14.58 -11.50 16.06
C ALA A 208 14.94 -12.88 16.62
N ASN A 209 14.01 -13.79 16.58
CA ASN A 209 14.34 -15.20 16.77
C ASN A 209 14.77 -15.77 15.41
N PHE A 210 15.94 -15.31 14.90
CA PHE A 210 16.47 -15.74 13.61
C PHE A 210 16.60 -17.27 13.51
N SER A 211 16.86 -17.96 14.63
CA SER A 211 16.86 -19.43 14.66
C SER A 211 15.48 -20.03 14.38
N TYR A 212 14.41 -19.43 14.90
CA TYR A 212 13.06 -19.87 14.63
C TYR A 212 12.63 -19.51 13.20
N GLU A 213 12.97 -18.32 12.74
CA GLU A 213 12.69 -17.85 11.39
C GLU A 213 13.49 -18.65 10.35
N ALA A 214 14.74 -19.00 10.65
CA ALA A 214 15.56 -19.88 9.80
C ALA A 214 14.98 -21.30 9.71
N LYS A 215 14.42 -21.85 10.78
CA LYS A 215 13.70 -23.15 10.74
C LYS A 215 12.38 -23.08 9.97
N ALA A 216 11.81 -21.88 9.82
CA ALA A 216 10.62 -21.64 9.01
C ALA A 216 10.93 -21.48 7.50
N PHE A 217 12.21 -21.44 7.12
CA PHE A 217 12.65 -21.43 5.73
C PHE A 217 12.07 -22.67 5.00
N GLY A 218 11.37 -22.46 3.87
CA GLY A 218 10.67 -23.53 3.14
C GLY A 218 9.26 -23.83 3.65
N SER A 219 8.80 -23.24 4.77
CA SER A 219 7.41 -23.34 5.20
C SER A 219 6.48 -22.51 4.30
N ALA A 220 5.22 -22.92 4.18
CA ALA A 220 4.20 -22.16 3.44
C ALA A 220 4.08 -20.69 3.91
N ALA A 221 4.32 -20.43 5.20
CA ALA A 221 4.31 -19.08 5.76
C ALA A 221 5.48 -18.23 5.24
N PHE A 222 6.67 -18.80 5.12
CA PHE A 222 7.83 -18.09 4.58
C PHE A 222 7.68 -17.84 3.07
N ILE A 223 7.17 -18.82 2.33
CA ILE A 223 6.84 -18.67 0.90
C ILE A 223 5.85 -17.53 0.69
N SER A 224 4.84 -17.39 1.57
CA SER A 224 3.89 -16.28 1.51
C SER A 224 4.57 -14.91 1.72
N ILE A 225 5.60 -14.83 2.59
CA ILE A 225 6.39 -13.59 2.79
C ILE A 225 7.25 -13.28 1.55
N LEU A 226 7.88 -14.29 0.94
CA LEU A 226 8.64 -14.12 -0.31
C LEU A 226 7.74 -13.64 -1.44
N SER A 227 6.56 -14.28 -1.58
CA SER A 227 5.54 -13.85 -2.56
C SER A 227 5.08 -12.41 -2.31
N LEU A 228 4.90 -12.02 -1.04
CA LEU A 228 4.58 -10.64 -0.67
C LEU A 228 5.67 -9.67 -1.15
N GLY A 229 6.95 -9.99 -0.93
CA GLY A 229 8.06 -9.17 -1.40
C GLY A 229 8.10 -9.03 -2.92
N ALA A 230 7.85 -10.11 -3.67
CA ALA A 230 7.76 -10.07 -5.13
C ALA A 230 6.59 -9.19 -5.62
N VAL A 231 5.42 -9.31 -5.00
CA VAL A 231 4.26 -8.47 -5.32
C VAL A 231 4.51 -7.00 -4.98
N ILE A 232 5.19 -6.71 -3.85
CA ILE A 232 5.62 -5.34 -3.51
C ILE A 232 6.55 -4.78 -4.60
N ALA A 233 7.53 -5.55 -5.08
CA ALA A 233 8.43 -5.12 -6.14
C ALA A 233 7.67 -4.76 -7.42
N ILE A 234 6.79 -5.64 -7.89
CA ILE A 234 5.97 -5.42 -9.09
C ILE A 234 5.08 -4.17 -8.92
N SER A 235 4.37 -4.09 -7.79
CA SER A 235 3.51 -2.94 -7.48
C SER A 235 4.28 -1.62 -7.46
N SER A 236 5.51 -1.64 -6.89
CA SER A 236 6.36 -0.46 -6.78
C SER A 236 6.86 0.04 -8.14
N VAL A 237 7.20 -0.86 -9.05
CA VAL A 237 7.60 -0.50 -10.41
C VAL A 237 6.45 0.22 -11.12
N PHE A 238 5.27 -0.39 -11.18
CA PHE A 238 4.09 0.23 -11.79
C PHE A 238 3.75 1.58 -11.15
N PHE A 239 3.83 1.65 -9.83
CA PHE A 239 3.53 2.86 -9.07
C PHE A 239 4.50 4.00 -9.35
N ASN A 240 5.81 3.73 -9.35
CA ASN A 240 6.82 4.76 -9.61
C ASN A 240 6.77 5.25 -11.06
N PHE A 241 6.55 4.38 -12.02
CA PHE A 241 6.30 4.81 -13.41
C PHE A 241 5.05 5.68 -13.53
N ALA A 242 3.96 5.33 -12.81
CA ALA A 242 2.75 6.14 -12.80
C ALA A 242 2.99 7.52 -12.17
N LEU A 243 3.75 7.59 -11.06
CA LEU A 243 4.12 8.85 -10.37
C LEU A 243 4.96 9.78 -11.24
N LEU A 244 5.86 9.23 -12.07
CA LEU A 244 6.65 10.03 -13.02
C LEU A 244 5.80 10.60 -14.17
N ALA A 245 4.74 9.89 -14.55
CA ALA A 245 3.91 10.22 -15.69
C ALA A 245 2.62 10.98 -15.34
N GLY A 246 2.28 11.13 -14.04
CA GLY A 246 1.03 11.77 -13.61
C GLY A 246 1.10 12.42 -12.22
N PRO A 247 0.07 13.22 -11.87
CA PRO A 247 -0.04 13.83 -10.55
C PRO A 247 -0.17 12.77 -9.44
N ALA A 248 0.56 12.98 -8.33
CA ALA A 248 0.62 12.01 -7.22
C ALA A 248 -0.77 11.72 -6.63
N THR A 249 -1.60 12.74 -6.47
CA THR A 249 -2.99 12.63 -5.96
C THR A 249 -3.84 11.70 -6.83
N TYR A 250 -3.74 11.83 -8.16
CA TYR A 250 -4.51 11.02 -9.11
C TYR A 250 -4.03 9.57 -9.16
N VAL A 251 -2.71 9.39 -9.18
CA VAL A 251 -2.09 8.05 -9.15
C VAL A 251 -2.51 7.30 -7.87
N LEU A 252 -2.51 7.98 -6.71
CA LEU A 252 -3.01 7.41 -5.46
C LEU A 252 -4.49 7.03 -5.53
N SER A 253 -5.33 7.89 -6.12
CA SER A 253 -6.78 7.62 -6.25
C SER A 253 -7.02 6.35 -7.06
N ILE A 254 -6.32 6.19 -8.18
CA ILE A 254 -6.45 5.02 -9.04
C ILE A 254 -5.86 3.77 -8.37
N LYS A 255 -4.73 3.90 -7.67
CA LYS A 255 -4.16 2.77 -6.90
C LYS A 255 -5.16 2.19 -5.89
N ARG A 256 -6.06 3.01 -5.33
CA ARG A 256 -7.10 2.54 -4.40
C ARG A 256 -8.20 1.71 -5.06
N LEU A 257 -8.31 1.72 -6.39
CA LEU A 257 -9.18 0.78 -7.11
C LEU A 257 -8.79 -0.69 -6.91
N GLY A 258 -7.65 -0.96 -6.32
CA GLY A 258 -7.28 -2.31 -5.87
C GLY A 258 -8.39 -3.01 -5.08
N ILE A 259 -9.26 -2.24 -4.38
CA ILE A 259 -10.41 -2.81 -3.67
C ILE A 259 -11.44 -3.45 -4.63
N LEU A 260 -11.61 -2.92 -5.82
CA LEU A 260 -12.54 -3.48 -6.83
C LEU A 260 -12.05 -4.86 -7.28
N PHE A 261 -10.75 -5.02 -7.48
CA PHE A 261 -10.15 -6.34 -7.72
C PHE A 261 -10.35 -7.27 -6.53
N GLY A 262 -10.25 -6.76 -5.29
CA GLY A 262 -10.55 -7.52 -4.08
C GLY A 262 -12.01 -8.02 -4.05
N VAL A 263 -12.98 -7.20 -4.47
CA VAL A 263 -14.39 -7.59 -4.61
C VAL A 263 -14.57 -8.62 -5.73
N LEU A 264 -13.86 -8.45 -6.85
CA LEU A 264 -13.86 -9.41 -7.95
C LEU A 264 -13.36 -10.79 -7.48
N TRP A 265 -12.27 -10.83 -6.72
CA TRP A 265 -11.76 -12.06 -6.10
C TRP A 265 -12.77 -12.67 -5.13
N ALA A 266 -13.42 -11.86 -4.31
CA ALA A 266 -14.47 -12.31 -3.39
C ALA A 266 -15.66 -12.94 -4.14
N TRP A 267 -16.08 -12.35 -5.26
CA TRP A 267 -17.13 -12.90 -6.11
C TRP A 267 -16.71 -14.21 -6.80
N LEU A 268 -15.52 -14.25 -7.42
CA LEU A 268 -15.04 -15.42 -8.16
C LEU A 268 -14.76 -16.62 -7.26
N PHE A 269 -14.10 -16.40 -6.11
CA PHE A 269 -13.64 -17.50 -5.24
C PHE A 269 -14.60 -17.80 -4.09
N PHE A 270 -15.32 -16.79 -3.58
CA PHE A 270 -16.19 -16.95 -2.41
C PHE A 270 -17.69 -16.91 -2.75
N LYS A 271 -18.07 -16.74 -4.05
CA LYS A 271 -19.46 -16.72 -4.55
C LYS A 271 -20.38 -15.77 -3.77
N GLU A 272 -19.86 -14.63 -3.33
CA GLU A 272 -20.66 -13.61 -2.62
C GLU A 272 -21.77 -13.06 -3.53
N LYS A 273 -23.05 -13.12 -3.06
CA LYS A 273 -24.23 -12.79 -3.88
C LYS A 273 -24.74 -11.35 -3.76
N ASN A 274 -24.21 -10.54 -2.84
CA ASN A 274 -24.78 -9.20 -2.56
C ASN A 274 -24.04 -8.09 -3.34
N LEU A 275 -24.31 -7.97 -4.63
CA LEU A 275 -23.61 -7.04 -5.55
C LEU A 275 -24.30 -5.67 -5.72
N GLY A 276 -25.56 -5.50 -5.30
CA GLY A 276 -26.36 -4.31 -5.65
C GLY A 276 -25.78 -2.99 -5.12
N LYS A 277 -25.48 -2.90 -3.82
CA LYS A 277 -24.85 -1.70 -3.23
C LYS A 277 -23.40 -1.52 -3.68
N LYS A 278 -22.68 -2.62 -3.87
CA LYS A 278 -21.32 -2.60 -4.42
C LYS A 278 -21.30 -2.04 -5.83
N PHE A 279 -22.31 -2.37 -6.65
CA PHE A 279 -22.43 -1.86 -8.02
C PHE A 279 -22.57 -0.34 -8.06
N LEU A 280 -23.42 0.26 -7.22
CA LEU A 280 -23.53 1.71 -7.11
C LEU A 280 -22.19 2.37 -6.75
N GLY A 281 -21.51 1.82 -5.76
CA GLY A 281 -20.18 2.30 -5.37
C GLY A 281 -19.16 2.22 -6.50
N ILE A 282 -19.18 1.14 -7.30
CA ILE A 282 -18.33 0.98 -8.49
C ILE A 282 -18.63 2.07 -9.52
N VAL A 283 -19.90 2.31 -9.83
CA VAL A 283 -20.30 3.35 -10.80
C VAL A 283 -19.83 4.73 -10.35
N ILE A 284 -20.02 5.08 -9.08
CA ILE A 284 -19.55 6.37 -8.52
C ILE A 284 -18.02 6.48 -8.62
N ALA A 285 -17.30 5.42 -8.25
CA ALA A 285 -15.83 5.42 -8.33
C ALA A 285 -15.32 5.57 -9.77
N LEU A 286 -15.94 4.90 -10.74
CA LEU A 286 -15.59 5.02 -12.15
C LEU A 286 -15.90 6.42 -12.70
N ALA A 287 -17.04 7.02 -12.32
CA ALA A 287 -17.35 8.41 -12.68
C ALA A 287 -16.30 9.38 -12.10
N GLY A 288 -15.84 9.14 -10.86
CA GLY A 288 -14.74 9.89 -10.26
C GLY A 288 -13.43 9.79 -11.05
N ILE A 289 -13.08 8.60 -11.55
CA ILE A 289 -11.90 8.43 -12.40
C ILE A 289 -12.03 9.18 -13.71
N ILE A 290 -13.21 9.14 -14.34
CA ILE A 290 -13.45 9.91 -15.57
C ILE A 290 -13.24 11.40 -15.30
N ALA A 291 -13.75 11.94 -14.19
CA ALA A 291 -13.53 13.32 -13.80
C ALA A 291 -12.04 13.66 -13.57
N ILE A 292 -11.25 12.73 -12.98
CA ILE A 292 -9.80 12.87 -12.80
C ILE A 292 -9.09 12.91 -14.17
N VAL A 293 -9.49 12.05 -15.11
CA VAL A 293 -8.85 11.96 -16.42
C VAL A 293 -9.15 13.17 -17.30
N LEU A 294 -10.31 13.80 -17.09
CA LEU A 294 -10.75 15.00 -17.82
C LEU A 294 -10.24 16.31 -17.20
N SER A 295 -9.63 16.27 -16.02
CA SER A 295 -9.09 17.46 -15.32
C SER A 295 -7.67 17.77 -15.73
#